data_3db1da42f65c6551b9e87199e8a1310e
#
_entry.id   3db1da42f65c6551b9e87199e8a1310e
#
_cell.length_a   1.000
_cell.length_b   1.000
_cell.length_c   1.000
_cell.angle_alpha   90.00
_cell.angle_beta   90.00
_cell.angle_gamma   90.00
#
_symmetry.space_group_name_H-M   'P 1'
#
loop_
_entity.id
_entity.type
_entity.pdbx_description
1 polymer ?
#
loop_
_entity_poly.entity_id
_entity_poly.type
_entity_poly.pdbx_seq_one_letter_code
_entity_poly.pdbx_strand_id
1 'polypeptide(L)'
;MKAKRVYDLPTRVFHWLFATLFVVAFTISNTVDDESLVFSYHMIAGLTLCFLVAWRLVWGIIGTTHARFSDFPLHPRKLAGYFKGLLSRDHKLWSGHNPASSWAAVAMMACTVGLGITGYLMASGLAGEDLEEVHELLANGFLVIVLLHLAGIVLH
;
A
#
# COMPACT_ATOMS: atom_id res chain seq x y z
N MET A 1 0.70 9.55 32.40
CA MET A 1 0.03 8.41 31.72
C MET A 1 0.77 8.15 30.41
N LYS A 2 1.34 6.95 30.17
CA LYS A 2 1.95 6.61 28.87
C LYS A 2 0.82 6.48 27.83
N ALA A 3 0.86 7.26 26.75
CA ALA A 3 -0.08 7.13 25.65
C ALA A 3 -0.03 5.69 25.12
N LYS A 4 -1.14 4.97 25.20
CA LYS A 4 -1.24 3.58 24.72
C LYS A 4 -1.13 3.61 23.18
N ARG A 5 -0.05 3.07 22.63
CA ARG A 5 0.15 3.00 21.17
C ARG A 5 -0.92 2.08 20.57
N VAL A 6 -1.67 2.56 19.60
CA VAL A 6 -2.76 1.83 18.93
C VAL A 6 -2.20 0.67 18.10
N TYR A 7 -1.12 0.92 17.34
CA TYR A 7 -0.50 -0.09 16.47
C TYR A 7 0.75 -0.70 17.11
N ASP A 8 0.90 -2.01 16.95
CA ASP A 8 2.06 -2.77 17.39
C ASP A 8 3.32 -2.44 16.57
N LEU A 9 4.48 -2.85 17.08
CA LEU A 9 5.75 -2.59 16.43
C LEU A 9 5.86 -3.25 15.04
N PRO A 10 5.46 -4.52 14.83
CA PRO A 10 5.49 -5.15 13.52
C PRO A 10 4.69 -4.37 12.46
N THR A 11 3.47 -3.95 12.78
CA THR A 11 2.63 -3.16 11.84
C THR A 11 3.26 -1.82 11.49
N ARG A 12 3.90 -1.16 12.45
CA ARG A 12 4.58 0.12 12.22
C ARG A 12 5.83 -0.04 11.38
N VAL A 13 6.64 -1.06 11.64
CA VAL A 13 7.84 -1.38 10.86
C VAL A 13 7.44 -1.72 9.42
N PHE A 14 6.43 -2.58 9.25
CA PHE A 14 5.87 -2.88 7.93
C PHE A 14 5.51 -1.60 7.17
N HIS A 15 4.75 -0.70 7.80
CA HIS A 15 4.28 0.53 7.13
C HIS A 15 5.44 1.39 6.62
N TRP A 16 6.47 1.63 7.45
CA TRP A 16 7.59 2.47 7.06
C TRP A 16 8.49 1.81 6.01
N LEU A 17 8.76 0.51 6.14
CA LEU A 17 9.50 -0.23 5.12
C LEU A 17 8.76 -0.25 3.79
N PHE A 18 7.46 -0.53 3.82
CA PHE A 18 6.62 -0.57 2.63
C PHE A 18 6.58 0.78 1.92
N ALA A 19 6.35 1.88 2.65
CA ALA A 19 6.35 3.23 2.09
C ALA A 19 7.70 3.61 1.50
N THR A 20 8.80 3.36 2.21
CA THR A 20 10.15 3.68 1.74
C THR A 20 10.50 2.89 0.48
N LEU A 21 10.25 1.58 0.47
CA LEU A 21 10.56 0.73 -0.68
C LEU A 21 9.71 1.07 -1.90
N PHE A 22 8.43 1.45 -1.71
CA PHE A 22 7.61 1.94 -2.81
C PHE A 22 8.21 3.23 -3.42
N VAL A 23 8.59 4.20 -2.59
CA VAL A 23 9.20 5.44 -3.08
C VAL A 23 10.51 5.14 -3.83
N VAL A 24 11.35 4.25 -3.29
CA VAL A 24 12.61 3.85 -3.95
C VAL A 24 12.33 3.19 -5.29
N ALA A 25 11.46 2.17 -5.34
CA ALA A 25 11.13 1.47 -6.57
C ALA A 25 10.54 2.41 -7.64
N PHE A 26 9.58 3.25 -7.23
CA PHE A 26 8.93 4.20 -8.12
C PHE A 26 9.90 5.28 -8.63
N THR A 27 10.80 5.78 -7.79
CA THR A 27 11.80 6.77 -8.20
C THR A 27 12.78 6.15 -9.20
N ILE A 28 13.29 4.96 -8.94
CA ILE A 28 14.24 4.29 -9.85
C ILE A 28 13.61 4.06 -11.21
N SER A 29 12.38 3.54 -11.28
CA SER A 29 11.71 3.27 -12.57
C SER A 29 11.43 4.53 -13.39
N ASN A 30 11.36 5.70 -12.76
CA ASN A 30 11.09 6.97 -13.45
C ASN A 30 12.34 7.81 -13.74
N THR A 31 13.52 7.43 -13.21
CA THR A 31 14.73 8.29 -13.31
C THR A 31 15.96 7.53 -13.80
N VAL A 32 15.90 6.22 -13.85
CA VAL A 32 17.05 5.37 -14.20
C VAL A 32 16.71 4.55 -15.42
N ASP A 33 17.66 4.46 -16.35
CA ASP A 33 17.59 3.62 -17.52
C ASP A 33 17.46 2.14 -17.12
N ASP A 34 16.52 1.41 -17.73
CA ASP A 34 16.21 0.01 -17.43
C ASP A 34 17.37 -0.96 -17.79
N GLU A 35 18.25 -0.59 -18.73
CA GLU A 35 19.49 -1.32 -19.00
C GLU A 35 20.58 -1.11 -17.95
N SER A 36 20.41 -0.16 -17.04
CA SER A 36 21.39 0.16 -16.00
C SER A 36 21.42 -0.89 -14.89
N LEU A 37 22.61 -1.14 -14.34
CA LEU A 37 22.77 -1.95 -13.12
C LEU A 37 21.98 -1.38 -11.92
N VAL A 38 21.76 -0.06 -11.89
CA VAL A 38 20.99 0.61 -10.81
C VAL A 38 19.53 0.21 -10.89
N PHE A 39 19.00 -0.12 -12.07
CA PHE A 39 17.63 -0.60 -12.23
C PHE A 39 17.37 -1.93 -11.50
N SER A 40 18.41 -2.73 -11.25
CA SER A 40 18.29 -3.96 -10.44
C SER A 40 17.74 -3.67 -9.04
N TYR A 41 17.97 -2.48 -8.48
CA TYR A 41 17.41 -2.09 -7.18
C TYR A 41 15.90 -1.89 -7.24
N HIS A 42 15.33 -1.49 -8.40
CA HIS A 42 13.87 -1.50 -8.60
C HIS A 42 13.31 -2.93 -8.44
N MET A 43 13.94 -3.91 -9.08
CA MET A 43 13.50 -5.32 -8.99
C MET A 43 13.64 -5.85 -7.56
N ILE A 44 14.76 -5.57 -6.88
CA ILE A 44 14.98 -5.99 -5.49
C ILE A 44 13.95 -5.34 -4.55
N ALA A 45 13.68 -4.05 -4.72
CA ALA A 45 12.67 -3.33 -3.93
C ALA A 45 11.27 -3.90 -4.18
N GLY A 46 10.90 -4.17 -5.43
CA GLY A 46 9.63 -4.79 -5.81
C GLY A 46 9.45 -6.18 -5.20
N LEU A 47 10.47 -7.04 -5.30
CA LEU A 47 10.43 -8.37 -4.68
C LEU A 47 10.32 -8.29 -3.15
N THR A 48 11.03 -7.35 -2.53
CA THR A 48 10.95 -7.12 -1.08
C THR A 48 9.57 -6.63 -0.68
N LEU A 49 8.93 -5.76 -1.47
CA LEU A 49 7.54 -5.32 -1.26
C LEU A 49 6.57 -6.50 -1.31
N CYS A 50 6.72 -7.42 -2.27
CA CYS A 50 5.90 -8.64 -2.35
C CYS A 50 6.07 -9.52 -1.10
N PHE A 51 7.30 -9.69 -0.64
CA PHE A 51 7.58 -10.43 0.61
C PHE A 51 6.93 -9.75 1.82
N LEU A 52 7.03 -8.42 1.93
CA LEU A 52 6.39 -7.66 3.00
C LEU A 52 4.86 -7.80 2.97
N VAL A 53 4.24 -7.81 1.78
CA VAL A 53 2.80 -8.04 1.64
C VAL A 53 2.45 -9.46 2.08
N ALA A 54 3.18 -10.48 1.64
CA ALA A 54 2.95 -11.85 2.08
C ALA A 54 3.04 -11.98 3.62
N TRP A 55 4.08 -11.40 4.23
CA TRP A 55 4.21 -11.33 5.67
C TRP A 55 3.05 -10.56 6.32
N ARG A 56 2.62 -9.43 5.75
CA ARG A 56 1.50 -8.62 6.25
C ARG A 56 0.17 -9.39 6.20
N LEU A 57 -0.04 -10.22 5.18
CA LEU A 57 -1.22 -11.08 5.09
C LEU A 57 -1.26 -12.07 6.25
N VAL A 58 -0.13 -12.72 6.56
CA VAL A 58 -0.03 -13.62 7.71
C VAL A 58 -0.28 -12.85 9.01
N TRP A 59 0.38 -11.71 9.21
CA TRP A 59 0.20 -10.88 10.41
C TRP A 59 -1.20 -10.29 10.52
N GLY A 60 -1.88 -10.06 9.40
CA GLY A 60 -3.27 -9.63 9.34
C GLY A 60 -4.28 -10.69 9.81
N ILE A 61 -3.86 -11.94 9.90
CA ILE A 61 -4.68 -13.06 10.40
C ILE A 61 -4.36 -13.34 11.88
N ILE A 62 -3.08 -13.49 12.23
CA ILE A 62 -2.63 -13.94 13.56
C ILE A 62 -2.17 -12.81 14.49
N GLY A 63 -1.99 -11.60 13.99
CA GLY A 63 -1.45 -10.45 14.73
C GLY A 63 -2.36 -9.92 15.85
N THR A 64 -1.98 -8.77 16.39
CA THR A 64 -2.74 -8.07 17.45
C THR A 64 -4.07 -7.52 16.93
N THR A 65 -4.97 -7.10 17.82
CA THR A 65 -6.34 -6.67 17.47
C THR A 65 -6.36 -5.65 16.33
N HIS A 66 -5.58 -4.57 16.44
CA HIS A 66 -5.54 -3.51 15.41
C HIS A 66 -4.66 -3.84 14.19
N ALA A 67 -3.93 -4.96 14.21
CA ALA A 67 -3.20 -5.48 13.06
C ALA A 67 -4.07 -6.37 12.17
N ARG A 68 -5.11 -6.99 12.73
CA ARG A 68 -5.96 -7.96 12.02
C ARG A 68 -6.86 -7.29 10.99
N PHE A 69 -7.05 -7.95 9.85
CA PHE A 69 -8.00 -7.51 8.84
C PHE A 69 -9.46 -7.55 9.30
N SER A 70 -9.79 -8.36 10.31
CA SER A 70 -11.11 -8.36 10.96
C SER A 70 -11.46 -7.02 11.65
N ASP A 71 -10.45 -6.21 12.00
CA ASP A 71 -10.63 -4.88 12.58
C ASP A 71 -10.81 -3.77 11.51
N PHE A 72 -10.63 -4.11 10.23
CA PHE A 72 -10.75 -3.16 9.14
C PHE A 72 -12.22 -2.89 8.81
N PRO A 73 -12.68 -1.61 8.85
CA PRO A 73 -14.06 -1.26 8.50
C PRO A 73 -14.27 -1.23 6.97
N LEU A 74 -14.15 -2.39 6.30
CA LEU A 74 -14.22 -2.52 4.83
C LEU A 74 -15.65 -2.47 4.26
N HIS A 75 -16.66 -2.14 5.05
CA HIS A 75 -18.02 -2.07 4.54
C HIS A 75 -18.22 -0.80 3.68
N PRO A 76 -18.72 -0.88 2.42
CA PRO A 76 -18.87 0.28 1.53
C PRO A 76 -19.70 1.42 2.11
N ARG A 77 -20.76 1.10 2.87
CA ARG A 77 -21.58 2.11 3.56
C ARG A 77 -20.79 2.91 4.61
N LYS A 78 -19.82 2.27 5.28
CA LYS A 78 -18.95 2.97 6.25
C LYS A 78 -17.99 3.92 5.52
N LEU A 79 -17.50 3.52 4.34
CA LEU A 79 -16.67 4.38 3.50
C LEU A 79 -17.45 5.60 2.99
N ALA A 80 -18.65 5.39 2.46
CA ALA A 80 -19.54 6.48 2.03
C ALA A 80 -19.89 7.44 3.19
N GLY A 81 -20.19 6.88 4.37
CA GLY A 81 -20.44 7.66 5.59
C GLY A 81 -19.22 8.46 6.04
N TYR A 82 -18.02 7.92 5.90
CA TYR A 82 -16.77 8.62 6.21
C TYR A 82 -16.57 9.84 5.31
N PHE A 83 -16.74 9.70 3.98
CA PHE A 83 -16.63 10.84 3.06
C PHE A 83 -17.73 11.89 3.28
N LYS A 84 -18.96 11.46 3.58
CA LYS A 84 -20.04 12.38 3.91
C LYS A 84 -19.72 13.18 5.19
N GLY A 85 -19.19 12.53 6.23
CA GLY A 85 -18.75 13.18 7.47
C GLY A 85 -17.60 14.18 7.22
N LEU A 86 -16.65 13.83 6.35
CA LEU A 86 -15.56 14.74 5.99
C LEU A 86 -16.05 16.02 5.30
N LEU A 87 -17.03 15.89 4.39
CA LEU A 87 -17.66 17.04 3.71
C LEU A 87 -18.53 17.90 4.63
N SER A 88 -19.20 17.29 5.62
CA SER A 88 -20.06 18.01 6.58
C SER A 88 -19.30 18.52 7.81
N ARG A 89 -17.96 18.36 7.87
CA ARG A 89 -17.11 18.69 9.03
C ARG A 89 -17.53 18.00 10.34
N ASP A 90 -18.25 16.89 10.23
CA ASP A 90 -18.61 16.03 11.37
C ASP A 90 -17.55 14.93 11.49
N HIS A 91 -16.44 15.26 12.18
CA HIS A 91 -15.29 14.38 12.31
C HIS A 91 -15.53 13.33 13.39
N LYS A 92 -15.88 12.12 12.97
CA LYS A 92 -15.92 10.96 13.86
C LYS A 92 -14.51 10.50 14.18
N LEU A 93 -14.10 10.51 15.45
CA LEU A 93 -12.82 9.95 15.88
C LEU A 93 -12.83 8.42 15.79
N TRP A 94 -11.84 7.86 15.12
CA TRP A 94 -11.63 6.43 14.98
C TRP A 94 -10.45 5.97 15.85
N SER A 95 -10.69 4.99 16.71
CA SER A 95 -9.63 4.38 17.52
C SER A 95 -8.93 3.26 16.75
N GLY A 96 -8.16 3.60 15.72
CA GLY A 96 -7.51 2.62 14.84
C GLY A 96 -7.68 2.98 13.36
N HIS A 97 -7.90 1.99 12.50
CA HIS A 97 -8.10 2.23 11.07
C HIS A 97 -9.46 2.88 10.79
N ASN A 98 -9.47 4.02 10.09
CA ASN A 98 -10.70 4.56 9.54
C ASN A 98 -11.05 3.83 8.22
N PRO A 99 -12.31 3.95 7.71
CA PRO A 99 -12.72 3.26 6.49
C PRO A 99 -11.85 3.58 5.27
N ALA A 100 -11.45 4.83 5.07
CA ALA A 100 -10.65 5.24 3.92
C ALA A 100 -9.24 4.63 3.98
N SER A 101 -8.57 4.68 5.14
CA SER A 101 -7.24 4.09 5.31
C SER A 101 -7.26 2.56 5.17
N SER A 102 -8.34 1.89 5.60
CA SER A 102 -8.49 0.44 5.44
C SER A 102 -8.63 0.04 3.97
N TRP A 103 -9.47 0.74 3.22
CA TRP A 103 -9.63 0.51 1.78
C TRP A 103 -8.34 0.83 1.02
N ALA A 104 -7.66 1.95 1.36
CA ALA A 104 -6.39 2.30 0.76
C ALA A 104 -5.32 1.22 1.02
N ALA A 105 -5.22 0.71 2.25
CA ALA A 105 -4.27 -0.35 2.59
C ALA A 105 -4.51 -1.64 1.78
N VAL A 106 -5.77 -2.08 1.66
CA VAL A 106 -6.12 -3.27 0.86
C VAL A 106 -5.83 -3.04 -0.62
N ALA A 107 -6.19 -1.88 -1.17
CA ALA A 107 -5.94 -1.54 -2.56
C ALA A 107 -4.43 -1.48 -2.87
N MET A 108 -3.61 -0.85 -2.00
CA MET A 108 -2.16 -0.81 -2.16
C MET A 108 -1.53 -2.21 -2.11
N MET A 109 -1.97 -3.08 -1.20
CA MET A 109 -1.50 -4.46 -1.16
C MET A 109 -1.89 -5.25 -2.42
N ALA A 110 -3.11 -5.07 -2.93
CA ALA A 110 -3.55 -5.69 -4.17
C ALA A 110 -2.74 -5.21 -5.39
N CYS A 111 -2.50 -3.90 -5.49
CA CYS A 111 -1.62 -3.34 -6.53
C CYS A 111 -0.21 -3.92 -6.43
N THR A 112 0.35 -4.06 -5.21
CA THR A 112 1.69 -4.66 -5.02
C THR A 112 1.74 -6.10 -5.53
N VAL A 113 0.70 -6.91 -5.27
CA VAL A 113 0.62 -8.27 -5.80
C VAL A 113 0.58 -8.26 -7.33
N GLY A 114 -0.24 -7.39 -7.92
CA GLY A 114 -0.29 -7.23 -9.38
C GLY A 114 1.05 -6.79 -9.98
N LEU A 115 1.70 -5.80 -9.37
CA LEU A 115 3.03 -5.33 -9.76
C LEU A 115 4.09 -6.43 -9.63
N GLY A 116 4.02 -7.25 -8.58
CA GLY A 116 4.91 -8.39 -8.41
C GLY A 116 4.74 -9.45 -9.49
N ILE A 117 3.50 -9.77 -9.85
CA ILE A 117 3.19 -10.73 -10.91
C ILE A 117 3.67 -10.20 -12.28
N THR A 118 3.28 -8.98 -12.64
CA THR A 118 3.66 -8.38 -13.92
C THR A 118 5.17 -8.21 -14.03
N GLY A 119 5.83 -7.69 -12.98
CA GLY A 119 7.28 -7.53 -12.94
C GLY A 119 8.05 -8.85 -13.04
N TYR A 120 7.55 -9.92 -12.40
CA TYR A 120 8.14 -11.25 -12.52
C TYR A 120 8.01 -11.81 -13.95
N LEU A 121 6.84 -11.67 -14.57
CA LEU A 121 6.61 -12.13 -15.93
C LEU A 121 7.49 -11.37 -16.94
N MET A 122 7.64 -10.06 -16.79
CA MET A 122 8.54 -9.24 -17.59
C MET A 122 10.00 -9.69 -17.42
N ALA A 123 10.48 -9.82 -16.20
CA ALA A 123 11.85 -10.26 -15.92
C ALA A 123 12.14 -11.69 -16.40
N SER A 124 11.12 -12.53 -16.54
CA SER A 124 11.24 -13.91 -17.04
C SER A 124 11.20 -14.01 -18.58
N GLY A 125 11.04 -12.90 -19.29
CA GLY A 125 10.90 -12.88 -20.74
C GLY A 125 9.59 -13.51 -21.25
N LEU A 126 8.61 -13.70 -20.38
CA LEU A 126 7.28 -14.25 -20.71
C LEU A 126 6.26 -13.16 -21.06
N ALA A 127 6.70 -11.90 -21.07
CA ALA A 127 5.84 -10.74 -21.23
C ALA A 127 5.98 -10.14 -22.64
N GLY A 128 4.83 -9.72 -23.24
CA GLY A 128 4.76 -8.79 -24.35
C GLY A 128 4.57 -7.34 -23.86
N GLU A 129 4.54 -6.39 -24.80
CA GLU A 129 4.35 -4.95 -24.52
C GLU A 129 3.09 -4.65 -23.67
N ASP A 130 1.99 -5.40 -23.86
CA ASP A 130 0.75 -5.25 -23.09
C ASP A 130 0.96 -5.38 -21.56
N LEU A 131 1.96 -6.16 -21.14
CA LEU A 131 2.20 -6.39 -19.71
C LEU A 131 2.97 -5.23 -19.07
N GLU A 132 3.80 -4.55 -19.81
CA GLU A 132 4.48 -3.33 -19.38
C GLU A 132 3.46 -2.22 -19.13
N GLU A 133 2.50 -2.02 -20.05
CA GLU A 133 1.42 -1.06 -19.87
C GLU A 133 0.57 -1.36 -18.62
N VAL A 134 0.27 -2.64 -18.36
CA VAL A 134 -0.46 -3.05 -17.15
C VAL A 134 0.37 -2.78 -15.90
N HIS A 135 1.68 -3.04 -15.91
CA HIS A 135 2.56 -2.76 -14.79
C HIS A 135 2.61 -1.26 -14.48
N GLU A 136 2.77 -0.43 -15.51
CA GLU A 136 2.77 1.03 -15.38
C GLU A 136 1.42 1.55 -14.87
N LEU A 137 0.31 1.05 -15.40
CA LEU A 137 -1.04 1.41 -14.94
C LEU A 137 -1.22 1.09 -13.44
N LEU A 138 -0.77 -0.08 -13.00
CA LEU A 138 -0.83 -0.47 -11.58
C LEU A 138 0.05 0.42 -10.71
N ALA A 139 1.25 0.79 -11.18
CA ALA A 139 2.18 1.67 -10.45
C ALA A 139 1.60 3.09 -10.32
N ASN A 140 1.05 3.64 -11.39
CA ASN A 140 0.40 4.95 -11.39
C ASN A 140 -0.88 4.95 -10.54
N GLY A 141 -1.69 3.89 -10.60
CA GLY A 141 -2.85 3.69 -9.74
C GLY A 141 -2.46 3.62 -8.27
N PHE A 142 -1.38 2.91 -7.95
CA PHE A 142 -0.82 2.87 -6.60
C PHE A 142 -0.43 4.28 -6.11
N LEU A 143 0.29 5.05 -6.93
CA LEU A 143 0.67 6.42 -6.60
C LEU A 143 -0.55 7.29 -6.29
N VAL A 144 -1.60 7.20 -7.10
CA VAL A 144 -2.86 7.93 -6.85
C VAL A 144 -3.46 7.56 -5.49
N ILE A 145 -3.49 6.27 -5.14
CA ILE A 145 -3.99 5.81 -3.83
C ILE A 145 -3.13 6.38 -2.69
N VAL A 146 -1.81 6.41 -2.84
CA VAL A 146 -0.89 7.00 -1.84
C VAL A 146 -1.18 8.48 -1.66
N LEU A 147 -1.33 9.24 -2.75
CA LEU A 147 -1.64 10.68 -2.68
C LEU A 147 -2.98 10.95 -2.01
N LEU A 148 -4.02 10.17 -2.32
CA LEU A 148 -5.32 10.26 -1.66
C LEU A 148 -5.24 9.88 -0.18
N HIS A 149 -4.42 8.88 0.17
CA HIS A 149 -4.19 8.50 1.57
C HIS A 149 -3.50 9.63 2.35
N LEU A 150 -2.46 10.23 1.78
CA LEU A 150 -1.77 11.37 2.40
C LEU A 150 -2.69 12.59 2.53
N ALA A 151 -3.48 12.90 1.49
CA ALA A 151 -4.48 13.98 1.57
C ALA A 151 -5.50 13.70 2.68
N GLY A 152 -5.96 12.47 2.84
CA GLY A 152 -6.84 12.07 3.93
C GLY A 152 -6.23 12.27 5.32
N ILE A 153 -4.92 12.06 5.49
CA ILE A 153 -4.21 12.31 6.75
C ILE A 153 -4.13 13.81 7.06
N VAL A 154 -3.89 14.64 6.05
CA VAL A 154 -3.76 16.11 6.21
C VAL A 154 -5.12 16.76 6.51
N LEU A 155 -6.20 16.23 5.95
CA LEU A 155 -7.56 16.78 6.10
C LEU A 155 -8.28 16.29 7.36
N HIS A 156 -7.74 15.32 8.08
CA HIS A 156 -8.36 14.69 9.27
C HIS A 156 -7.68 15.15 10.55
#